data_64926715233cf94c1583bbbbf67cbf3a
#
_entry.id   64926715233cf94c1583bbbbf67cbf3a
#
_cell.length_a   1.000
_cell.length_b   1.000
_cell.length_c   1.000
_cell.angle_alpha   90.00
_cell.angle_beta   90.00
_cell.angle_gamma   90.00
#
_symmetry.space_group_name_H-M   'P 1'
#
loop_
_entity.id
_entity.type
_entity.pdbx_description
1 polymer ?
#
loop_
_entity_poly.entity_id
_entity_poly.type
_entity_poly.pdbx_seq_one_letter_code
_entity_poly.pdbx_strand_id
1 'polypeptide(L)'
;MLRWLTAGESHGPELVAIVEGMPAGIEITTSDVQDALARRRLGFGRGARMKFEQDQVQLSGGVRHGLSQGGPIAITIQNTEWPKWEQVMAADPVSEEDLSGARAEPLTRPRPGHADFTGMQKYGFLDSRPVLERASARETAARVALGEVASRFLSQLGIKLVTHTVAIGPVKSEGEQLPTPADVSTLDENPVRCFSKQAAEAMVSEIEDCQKSGDTLGGVVETLVYGLPPGLGSYVHWDRKLDSQLAGALMGIQAIKGVEIGDGFTTASRRGSVAHDEISRDNDGLVKRSTGRAGGIEGGMSTGEVLRVRAAMKPISTVPKALATIDVKTGEATKAHHQRSDVCAVPAAGIVAEAMVALVVANAVLEKFGGDSVTETRRNMVSYLESIPDVLKSAGS
;
A
#
# COMPACT_ATOMS: atom_id res chain seq x y z
N MET A 1 16.64 -12.39 4.16
CA MET A 1 15.35 -11.91 4.74
C MET A 1 15.32 -10.40 4.61
N LEU A 2 14.32 -9.89 3.94
CA LEU A 2 14.11 -8.44 3.79
C LEU A 2 13.60 -7.84 5.11
N ARG A 3 14.22 -6.74 5.55
CA ARG A 3 13.77 -5.96 6.70
C ARG A 3 13.61 -4.50 6.29
N TRP A 4 12.59 -3.84 6.81
CA TRP A 4 12.39 -2.42 6.53
C TRP A 4 11.80 -1.71 7.74
N LEU A 5 12.06 -0.42 7.82
CA LEU A 5 11.62 0.45 8.90
C LEU A 5 11.27 1.84 8.35
N THR A 6 10.25 2.46 8.93
CA THR A 6 9.89 3.85 8.67
C THR A 6 9.90 4.66 9.95
N ALA A 7 10.34 5.91 9.89
CA ALA A 7 10.32 6.86 10.98
C ALA A 7 9.83 8.24 10.51
N GLY A 8 9.60 9.13 11.45
CA GLY A 8 9.12 10.50 11.19
C GLY A 8 7.61 10.66 11.39
N GLU A 9 7.19 11.89 11.57
CA GLU A 9 5.84 12.35 11.83
C GLU A 9 5.27 13.13 10.64
N SER A 10 3.94 13.28 10.60
CA SER A 10 3.24 13.95 9.50
C SER A 10 3.72 15.39 9.27
N HIS A 11 4.00 16.10 10.35
CA HIS A 11 4.48 17.47 10.32
C HIS A 11 5.88 17.62 10.92
N GLY A 12 6.62 16.51 11.08
CA GLY A 12 8.04 16.52 11.38
C GLY A 12 8.88 17.03 10.20
N PRO A 13 10.21 17.15 10.37
CA PRO A 13 11.10 17.68 9.31
C PRO A 13 11.09 16.82 8.06
N GLU A 14 11.05 15.50 8.23
CA GLU A 14 11.09 14.53 7.15
C GLU A 14 10.52 13.16 7.57
N LEU A 15 10.24 12.31 6.59
CA LEU A 15 10.07 10.89 6.79
C LEU A 15 11.36 10.16 6.40
N VAL A 16 11.71 9.15 7.17
CA VAL A 16 12.86 8.28 6.92
C VAL A 16 12.37 6.86 6.63
N ALA A 17 12.94 6.25 5.61
CA ALA A 17 12.67 4.88 5.23
C ALA A 17 13.97 4.14 5.01
N ILE A 18 14.10 2.93 5.57
CA ILE A 18 15.28 2.08 5.43
C ILE A 18 14.82 0.69 5.02
N VAL A 19 15.47 0.11 4.01
CA VAL A 19 15.32 -1.30 3.64
C VAL A 19 16.69 -1.97 3.58
N GLU A 20 16.76 -3.16 4.17
CA GLU A 20 17.95 -4.02 4.19
C GLU A 20 17.61 -5.40 3.60
N GLY A 21 18.58 -6.03 2.97
CA GLY A 21 18.48 -7.35 2.36
C GLY A 21 18.12 -7.32 0.87
N MET A 22 18.13 -6.14 0.26
CA MET A 22 18.04 -6.01 -1.20
C MET A 22 19.38 -6.32 -1.87
N PRO A 23 19.38 -7.07 -3.01
CA PRO A 23 20.61 -7.40 -3.71
C PRO A 23 21.25 -6.19 -4.40
N ALA A 24 22.53 -6.28 -4.71
CA ALA A 24 23.22 -5.32 -5.56
C ALA A 24 22.73 -5.37 -7.01
N GLY A 25 22.79 -4.23 -7.71
CA GLY A 25 22.45 -4.14 -9.12
C GLY A 25 20.97 -3.87 -9.41
N ILE A 26 20.18 -3.49 -8.43
CA ILE A 26 18.83 -2.96 -8.69
C ILE A 26 18.99 -1.58 -9.33
N GLU A 27 18.37 -1.40 -10.48
CA GLU A 27 18.29 -0.10 -11.18
C GLU A 27 17.25 0.77 -10.48
N ILE A 28 17.69 1.78 -9.75
CA ILE A 28 16.84 2.71 -8.98
C ILE A 28 17.46 4.10 -8.92
N THR A 29 16.65 5.11 -9.19
CA THR A 29 17.03 6.53 -9.12
C THR A 29 16.10 7.30 -8.18
N THR A 30 16.50 8.52 -7.84
CA THR A 30 15.64 9.45 -7.09
C THR A 30 14.35 9.76 -7.86
N SER A 31 14.42 9.84 -9.21
CA SER A 31 13.24 10.08 -10.05
C SER A 31 12.23 8.94 -9.97
N ASP A 32 12.68 7.68 -9.97
CA ASP A 32 11.77 6.53 -9.84
C ASP A 32 10.94 6.62 -8.56
N VAL A 33 11.59 6.95 -7.44
CA VAL A 33 10.91 7.13 -6.15
C VAL A 33 9.97 8.34 -6.17
N GLN A 34 10.37 9.45 -6.80
CA GLN A 34 9.52 10.65 -6.95
C GLN A 34 8.28 10.35 -7.78
N ASP A 35 8.41 9.58 -8.86
CA ASP A 35 7.30 9.17 -9.72
C ASP A 35 6.30 8.26 -8.97
N ALA A 36 6.79 7.31 -8.19
CA ALA A 36 5.94 6.48 -7.34
C ALA A 36 5.17 7.32 -6.30
N LEU A 37 5.82 8.31 -5.68
CA LEU A 37 5.18 9.24 -4.77
C LEU A 37 4.20 10.16 -5.48
N ALA A 38 4.48 10.58 -6.72
CA ALA A 38 3.55 11.35 -7.54
C ALA A 38 2.27 10.54 -7.82
N ARG A 39 2.39 9.27 -8.21
CA ARG A 39 1.24 8.34 -8.38
C ARG A 39 0.38 8.25 -7.12
N ARG A 40 1.00 8.16 -5.93
CA ARG A 40 0.28 8.14 -4.64
C ARG A 40 -0.54 9.41 -4.40
N ARG A 41 -0.18 10.55 -4.96
CA ARG A 41 -0.90 11.83 -4.81
C ARG A 41 -2.12 11.95 -5.73
N LEU A 42 -2.20 11.15 -6.79
CA LEU A 42 -3.32 11.15 -7.73
C LEU A 42 -4.64 10.70 -7.05
N GLY A 43 -5.73 10.99 -7.70
CA GLY A 43 -7.07 10.60 -7.31
C GLY A 43 -8.03 11.78 -7.10
N PHE A 44 -9.28 11.57 -7.47
CA PHE A 44 -10.38 12.52 -7.27
C PHE A 44 -10.85 12.48 -5.80
N GLY A 45 -11.34 13.60 -5.28
CA GLY A 45 -11.75 13.70 -3.87
C GLY A 45 -10.60 13.95 -2.89
N ARG A 46 -9.38 14.20 -3.39
CA ARG A 46 -8.21 14.55 -2.58
C ARG A 46 -8.26 16.00 -2.10
N GLY A 47 -7.78 16.23 -0.88
CA GLY A 47 -7.67 17.58 -0.31
C GLY A 47 -6.70 18.48 -1.09
N ALA A 48 -6.90 19.79 -0.97
CA ALA A 48 -6.10 20.80 -1.70
C ALA A 48 -4.58 20.68 -1.45
N ARG A 49 -4.16 20.16 -0.27
CA ARG A 49 -2.74 19.93 0.07
C ARG A 49 -2.03 19.06 -0.96
N MET A 50 -2.69 18.04 -1.47
CA MET A 50 -2.10 17.10 -2.44
C MET A 50 -1.71 17.75 -3.78
N LYS A 51 -2.28 18.91 -4.11
CA LYS A 51 -1.96 19.64 -5.33
C LYS A 51 -0.64 20.44 -5.25
N PHE A 52 -0.22 20.80 -4.04
CA PHE A 52 0.93 21.69 -3.80
C PHE A 52 2.11 20.98 -3.12
N GLU A 53 1.89 19.82 -2.52
CA GLU A 53 2.93 19.08 -1.82
C GLU A 53 3.79 18.33 -2.84
N GLN A 54 5.02 18.80 -3.04
CA GLN A 54 6.05 18.08 -3.80
C GLN A 54 6.94 17.35 -2.80
N ASP A 55 6.88 16.02 -2.81
CA ASP A 55 7.76 15.19 -2.00
C ASP A 55 9.20 15.32 -2.51
N GLN A 56 10.07 16.00 -1.75
CA GLN A 56 11.50 16.06 -2.05
C GLN A 56 12.17 14.82 -1.50
N VAL A 57 12.66 13.98 -2.40
CA VAL A 57 13.27 12.69 -2.07
C VAL A 57 14.78 12.79 -2.15
N GLN A 58 15.46 12.17 -1.18
CA GLN A 58 16.89 11.96 -1.21
C GLN A 58 17.20 10.48 -0.94
N LEU A 59 17.95 9.83 -1.84
CA LEU A 59 18.59 8.55 -1.59
C LEU A 59 19.89 8.81 -0.80
N SER A 60 19.84 8.58 0.51
CA SER A 60 20.93 8.95 1.43
C SER A 60 21.99 7.85 1.58
N GLY A 61 21.71 6.62 1.15
CA GLY A 61 22.63 5.49 1.21
C GLY A 61 22.16 4.28 0.43
N GLY A 62 23.08 3.36 0.15
CA GLY A 62 22.79 2.07 -0.47
C GLY A 62 22.63 2.07 -2.01
N VAL A 63 22.67 3.25 -2.64
CA VAL A 63 22.57 3.41 -4.11
C VAL A 63 23.72 4.30 -4.61
N ARG A 64 24.35 3.90 -5.72
CA ARG A 64 25.38 4.68 -6.38
C ARG A 64 25.25 4.56 -7.89
N HIS A 65 25.25 5.71 -8.59
CA HIS A 65 25.12 5.76 -10.06
C HIS A 65 23.89 4.99 -10.58
N GLY A 66 22.76 5.07 -9.87
CA GLY A 66 21.51 4.42 -10.26
C GLY A 66 21.44 2.91 -9.97
N LEU A 67 22.39 2.36 -9.22
CA LEU A 67 22.45 0.94 -8.89
C LEU A 67 22.55 0.73 -7.37
N SER A 68 21.77 -0.20 -6.84
CA SER A 68 21.90 -0.64 -5.43
C SER A 68 23.25 -1.34 -5.20
N GLN A 69 23.76 -1.25 -3.98
CA GLN A 69 25.09 -1.75 -3.61
C GLN A 69 25.05 -3.00 -2.71
N GLY A 70 23.87 -3.57 -2.44
CA GLY A 70 23.70 -4.72 -1.55
C GLY A 70 23.69 -4.39 -0.05
N GLY A 71 23.93 -3.14 0.32
CA GLY A 71 23.79 -2.64 1.69
C GLY A 71 22.42 -2.04 1.96
N PRO A 72 22.18 -1.54 3.21
CA PRO A 72 20.93 -0.86 3.50
C PRO A 72 20.70 0.36 2.60
N ILE A 73 19.49 0.48 2.05
CA ILE A 73 19.05 1.64 1.26
C ILE A 73 18.28 2.55 2.20
N ALA A 74 18.75 3.80 2.32
CA ALA A 74 18.14 4.84 3.14
C ALA A 74 17.55 5.94 2.25
N ILE A 75 16.29 6.28 2.50
CA ILE A 75 15.52 7.29 1.75
C ILE A 75 14.95 8.29 2.74
N THR A 76 15.12 9.57 2.48
CA THR A 76 14.45 10.64 3.21
C THR A 76 13.46 11.37 2.30
N ILE A 77 12.32 11.76 2.88
CA ILE A 77 11.26 12.51 2.19
C ILE A 77 10.99 13.76 3.03
N GLN A 78 11.45 14.90 2.55
CA GLN A 78 11.35 16.17 3.26
C GLN A 78 9.91 16.66 3.36
N ASN A 79 9.60 17.37 4.44
CA ASN A 79 8.33 18.03 4.63
C ASN A 79 8.44 19.52 4.29
N THR A 80 7.81 19.94 3.20
CA THR A 80 7.82 21.35 2.74
C THR A 80 7.10 22.30 3.71
N GLU A 81 6.25 21.78 4.58
CA GLU A 81 5.57 22.58 5.62
C GLU A 81 6.36 22.70 6.93
N TRP A 82 7.51 22.03 7.06
CA TRP A 82 8.33 22.02 8.26
C TRP A 82 8.58 23.41 8.88
N PRO A 83 8.92 24.47 8.12
CA PRO A 83 9.16 25.78 8.72
C PRO A 83 7.96 26.35 9.49
N LYS A 84 6.74 25.85 9.25
CA LYS A 84 5.52 26.27 9.98
C LYS A 84 5.28 25.42 11.24
N TRP A 85 6.01 24.33 11.41
CA TRP A 85 5.82 23.34 12.45
C TRP A 85 7.05 23.20 13.37
N GLU A 86 8.14 23.85 13.01
CA GLU A 86 9.45 23.69 13.66
C GLU A 86 9.37 23.82 15.18
N GLN A 87 8.68 24.84 15.70
CA GLN A 87 8.49 25.05 17.13
C GLN A 87 7.58 23.97 17.76
N VAL A 88 6.46 23.66 17.07
CA VAL A 88 5.43 22.73 17.61
C VAL A 88 5.92 21.27 17.62
N MET A 89 6.79 20.92 16.68
CA MET A 89 7.30 19.55 16.48
C MET A 89 8.82 19.46 16.75
N ALA A 90 9.39 20.45 17.44
CA ALA A 90 10.80 20.45 17.83
C ALA A 90 11.14 19.19 18.63
N ALA A 91 12.31 18.61 18.35
CA ALA A 91 12.86 17.50 19.13
C ALA A 91 13.42 17.97 20.48
N ASP A 92 13.93 19.19 20.53
CA ASP A 92 14.47 19.82 21.72
C ASP A 92 13.39 20.59 22.51
N PRO A 93 13.55 20.82 23.81
CA PRO A 93 12.62 21.61 24.61
C PRO A 93 12.42 23.04 24.05
N VAL A 94 11.19 23.45 23.93
CA VAL A 94 10.80 24.80 23.50
C VAL A 94 10.15 25.53 24.66
N SER A 95 10.44 26.83 24.81
CA SER A 95 9.84 27.64 25.87
C SER A 95 8.32 27.84 25.64
N GLU A 96 7.54 28.03 26.69
CA GLU A 96 6.11 28.28 26.56
C GLU A 96 5.82 29.59 25.79
N GLU A 97 6.74 30.56 25.86
CA GLU A 97 6.63 31.84 25.14
C GLU A 97 6.77 31.65 23.61
N ASP A 98 7.56 30.67 23.17
CA ASP A 98 7.76 30.34 21.75
C ASP A 98 6.65 29.46 21.19
N LEU A 99 5.86 28.78 22.05
CA LEU A 99 4.73 27.97 21.69
C LEU A 99 3.46 28.82 21.57
N SER A 100 3.29 29.49 20.44
CA SER A 100 2.15 30.40 20.21
C SER A 100 1.31 30.00 19.00
N GLY A 101 0.02 30.39 19.05
CA GLY A 101 -0.93 30.19 17.96
C GLY A 101 -1.64 28.83 17.96
N ALA A 102 -2.64 28.71 17.11
CA ALA A 102 -3.58 27.58 17.08
C ALA A 102 -2.92 26.21 16.80
N ARG A 103 -1.71 26.18 16.20
CA ARG A 103 -0.98 24.93 15.97
C ARG A 103 -0.33 24.37 17.23
N ALA A 104 -0.01 25.23 18.20
CA ALA A 104 0.60 24.81 19.47
C ALA A 104 -0.44 24.30 20.49
N GLU A 105 -1.73 24.61 20.30
CA GLU A 105 -2.78 24.18 21.21
C GLU A 105 -2.87 22.66 21.31
N PRO A 106 -3.02 22.08 22.53
CA PRO A 106 -3.23 20.65 22.72
C PRO A 106 -4.50 20.17 22.04
N LEU A 107 -4.43 19.01 21.42
CA LEU A 107 -5.56 18.36 20.73
C LEU A 107 -6.29 17.44 21.71
N THR A 108 -7.25 18.00 22.44
CA THR A 108 -7.98 17.31 23.54
C THR A 108 -9.26 16.60 23.10
N ARG A 109 -9.70 16.75 21.83
CA ARG A 109 -10.95 16.21 21.30
C ARG A 109 -10.68 15.10 20.26
N PRO A 110 -10.42 13.85 20.71
CA PRO A 110 -10.01 12.75 19.83
C PRO A 110 -11.08 12.42 18.78
N ARG A 111 -10.65 12.02 17.59
CA ARG A 111 -11.53 11.65 16.48
C ARG A 111 -12.01 10.21 16.62
N PRO A 112 -13.32 9.95 16.57
CA PRO A 112 -13.84 8.59 16.48
C PRO A 112 -13.30 7.86 15.23
N GLY A 113 -12.89 6.59 15.39
CA GLY A 113 -12.36 5.79 14.28
C GLY A 113 -10.90 6.09 13.91
N HIS A 114 -10.23 7.02 14.58
CA HIS A 114 -8.78 7.26 14.47
C HIS A 114 -8.01 6.60 15.62
N ALA A 115 -6.69 6.61 15.55
CA ALA A 115 -5.84 6.11 16.64
C ALA A 115 -5.82 6.99 17.89
N ASP A 116 -6.32 8.23 17.80
CA ASP A 116 -6.20 9.29 18.79
C ASP A 116 -6.50 8.82 20.21
N PHE A 117 -7.74 8.43 20.49
CA PHE A 117 -8.18 8.11 21.85
C PHE A 117 -7.48 6.87 22.43
N THR A 118 -7.41 5.79 21.66
CA THR A 118 -6.74 4.56 22.09
C THR A 118 -5.24 4.76 22.30
N GLY A 119 -4.61 5.59 21.46
CA GLY A 119 -3.20 5.96 21.62
C GLY A 119 -2.98 6.82 22.87
N MET A 120 -3.85 7.79 23.13
CA MET A 120 -3.82 8.57 24.37
C MET A 120 -3.92 7.67 25.60
N GLN A 121 -4.86 6.72 25.62
CA GLN A 121 -4.99 5.75 26.72
C GLN A 121 -3.73 4.88 26.87
N LYS A 122 -3.16 4.39 25.75
CA LYS A 122 -2.00 3.50 25.79
C LYS A 122 -0.75 4.16 26.38
N TYR A 123 -0.53 5.44 26.07
CA TYR A 123 0.69 6.16 26.42
C TYR A 123 0.49 7.19 27.55
N GLY A 124 -0.74 7.39 28.04
CA GLY A 124 -1.07 8.36 29.06
C GLY A 124 -1.01 9.82 28.57
N PHE A 125 -1.23 10.07 27.29
CA PHE A 125 -1.20 11.41 26.74
C PHE A 125 -2.54 12.14 26.97
N LEU A 126 -2.46 13.43 27.32
CA LEU A 126 -3.62 14.34 27.38
C LEU A 126 -3.77 15.18 26.10
N ASP A 127 -2.80 15.09 25.20
CA ASP A 127 -2.80 15.65 23.85
C ASP A 127 -2.69 14.50 22.85
N SER A 128 -3.58 14.46 21.86
CA SER A 128 -3.55 13.42 20.83
C SER A 128 -2.48 13.63 19.76
N ARG A 129 -1.76 14.77 19.78
CA ARG A 129 -0.79 15.13 18.76
C ARG A 129 0.28 14.04 18.51
N PRO A 130 0.99 13.49 19.53
CA PRO A 130 2.00 12.46 19.29
C PRO A 130 1.45 11.24 18.56
N VAL A 131 0.21 10.86 18.89
CA VAL A 131 -0.48 9.72 18.24
C VAL A 131 -0.90 10.08 16.82
N LEU A 132 -1.52 11.23 16.64
CA LEU A 132 -2.01 11.72 15.34
C LEU A 132 -0.88 11.85 14.32
N GLU A 133 0.24 12.42 14.73
CA GLU A 133 1.37 12.69 13.85
C GLU A 133 2.00 11.39 13.31
N ARG A 134 2.19 10.39 14.17
CA ARG A 134 2.77 9.11 13.73
C ARG A 134 1.76 8.19 13.05
N ALA A 135 0.49 8.19 13.48
CA ALA A 135 -0.56 7.37 12.89
C ALA A 135 -1.12 7.92 11.57
N SER A 136 -0.65 9.08 11.14
CA SER A 136 -1.08 9.75 9.91
C SER A 136 -0.77 8.90 8.67
N ALA A 137 -1.69 8.95 7.68
CA ALA A 137 -1.45 8.35 6.37
C ALA A 137 -0.26 8.96 5.59
N ARG A 138 0.31 10.08 6.06
CA ARG A 138 1.55 10.66 5.51
C ARG A 138 2.72 9.65 5.58
N GLU A 139 2.78 8.82 6.62
CA GLU A 139 3.78 7.76 6.80
C GLU A 139 3.82 6.79 5.61
N THR A 140 2.71 6.59 4.92
CA THR A 140 2.66 5.71 3.74
C THR A 140 3.51 6.20 2.57
N ALA A 141 3.94 7.46 2.55
CA ALA A 141 4.92 7.93 1.57
C ALA A 141 6.26 7.18 1.72
N ALA A 142 6.71 6.95 2.96
CA ALA A 142 7.91 6.16 3.23
C ALA A 142 7.73 4.69 2.77
N ARG A 143 6.54 4.09 2.96
CA ARG A 143 6.26 2.73 2.46
C ARG A 143 6.27 2.67 0.94
N VAL A 144 5.70 3.67 0.25
CA VAL A 144 5.70 3.74 -1.22
C VAL A 144 7.13 3.89 -1.75
N ALA A 145 7.97 4.69 -1.11
CA ALA A 145 9.38 4.81 -1.47
C ALA A 145 10.14 3.47 -1.36
N LEU A 146 9.91 2.69 -0.30
CA LEU A 146 10.48 1.36 -0.15
C LEU A 146 9.88 0.35 -1.15
N GLY A 147 8.57 0.46 -1.39
CA GLY A 147 7.86 -0.37 -2.36
C GLY A 147 8.39 -0.19 -3.77
N GLU A 148 8.80 1.04 -4.14
CA GLU A 148 9.43 1.29 -5.44
C GLU A 148 10.76 0.54 -5.59
N VAL A 149 11.61 0.52 -4.56
CA VAL A 149 12.85 -0.29 -4.59
C VAL A 149 12.52 -1.77 -4.84
N ALA A 150 11.50 -2.29 -4.16
CA ALA A 150 11.06 -3.67 -4.36
C ALA A 150 10.47 -3.89 -5.77
N SER A 151 9.67 -2.97 -6.29
CA SER A 151 9.10 -3.03 -7.63
C SER A 151 10.16 -3.01 -8.72
N ARG A 152 11.20 -2.19 -8.57
CA ARG A 152 12.34 -2.15 -9.50
C ARG A 152 13.10 -3.48 -9.52
N PHE A 153 13.36 -4.04 -8.34
CA PHE A 153 13.95 -5.38 -8.23
C PHE A 153 13.10 -6.45 -8.95
N LEU A 154 11.81 -6.50 -8.65
CA LEU A 154 10.87 -7.46 -9.23
C LEU A 154 10.75 -7.29 -10.76
N SER A 155 10.69 -6.05 -11.24
CA SER A 155 10.61 -5.75 -12.66
C SER A 155 11.82 -6.28 -13.45
N GLN A 156 13.02 -6.21 -12.88
CA GLN A 156 14.22 -6.79 -13.48
C GLN A 156 14.18 -8.32 -13.57
N LEU A 157 13.30 -8.98 -12.80
CA LEU A 157 13.04 -10.41 -12.86
C LEU A 157 11.81 -10.77 -13.71
N GLY A 158 11.18 -9.78 -14.39
CA GLY A 158 9.98 -9.99 -15.20
C GLY A 158 8.66 -9.97 -14.40
N ILE A 159 8.71 -9.71 -13.10
CA ILE A 159 7.54 -9.64 -12.22
C ILE A 159 7.03 -8.20 -12.17
N LYS A 160 5.77 -7.96 -12.51
CA LYS A 160 5.16 -6.63 -12.61
C LYS A 160 3.87 -6.54 -11.82
N LEU A 161 3.65 -5.38 -11.20
CA LEU A 161 2.46 -5.10 -10.41
C LEU A 161 1.57 -4.08 -11.12
N VAL A 162 0.26 -4.20 -10.90
CA VAL A 162 -0.72 -3.19 -11.28
C VAL A 162 -1.82 -3.15 -10.24
N THR A 163 -2.26 -1.95 -9.88
CA THR A 163 -3.32 -1.75 -8.90
C THR A 163 -4.44 -0.91 -9.50
N HIS A 164 -5.68 -1.30 -9.24
CA HIS A 164 -6.87 -0.55 -9.63
C HIS A 164 -7.91 -0.52 -8.51
N THR A 165 -8.85 0.42 -8.62
CA THR A 165 -9.98 0.55 -7.71
C THR A 165 -11.14 -0.32 -8.21
N VAL A 166 -11.69 -1.16 -7.33
CA VAL A 166 -12.83 -2.03 -7.63
C VAL A 166 -14.11 -1.60 -6.94
N ALA A 167 -14.04 -0.74 -5.91
CA ALA A 167 -15.23 -0.14 -5.32
C ALA A 167 -14.91 1.19 -4.63
N ILE A 168 -15.86 2.15 -4.67
CA ILE A 168 -15.87 3.37 -3.85
C ILE A 168 -17.28 3.53 -3.29
N GLY A 169 -17.41 3.60 -1.96
CA GLY A 169 -18.71 3.60 -1.31
C GLY A 169 -19.57 2.41 -1.76
N PRO A 170 -20.81 2.63 -2.18
CA PRO A 170 -21.70 1.58 -2.68
C PRO A 170 -21.43 1.18 -4.14
N VAL A 171 -20.65 1.98 -4.89
CA VAL A 171 -20.40 1.76 -6.32
C VAL A 171 -19.30 0.72 -6.50
N LYS A 172 -19.59 -0.33 -7.26
CA LYS A 172 -18.65 -1.41 -7.57
C LYS A 172 -18.37 -1.46 -9.06
N SER A 173 -17.13 -1.79 -9.41
CA SER A 173 -16.75 -2.18 -10.76
C SER A 173 -17.14 -3.65 -10.98
N GLU A 174 -18.08 -3.88 -11.87
CA GLU A 174 -18.45 -5.23 -12.28
C GLU A 174 -17.72 -5.55 -13.59
N GLY A 175 -17.11 -6.71 -13.68
CA GLY A 175 -16.41 -7.16 -14.88
C GLY A 175 -15.34 -8.21 -14.56
N GLU A 176 -15.16 -9.14 -15.49
CA GLU A 176 -14.16 -10.21 -15.37
C GLU A 176 -12.79 -9.80 -15.95
N GLN A 177 -12.73 -8.71 -16.71
CA GLN A 177 -11.50 -8.25 -17.32
C GLN A 177 -10.61 -7.55 -16.31
N LEU A 178 -9.38 -8.05 -16.16
CA LEU A 178 -8.36 -7.49 -15.27
C LEU A 178 -7.43 -6.57 -16.05
N PRO A 179 -7.01 -5.42 -15.47
CA PRO A 179 -5.96 -4.60 -16.07
C PRO A 179 -4.63 -5.33 -16.06
N THR A 180 -3.82 -5.09 -17.08
CA THR A 180 -2.48 -5.62 -17.24
C THR A 180 -1.42 -4.55 -16.92
N PRO A 181 -0.13 -4.91 -16.81
CA PRO A 181 0.92 -3.92 -16.67
C PRO A 181 1.01 -2.86 -17.78
N ALA A 182 0.43 -3.14 -18.96
CA ALA A 182 0.35 -2.17 -20.05
C ALA A 182 -0.70 -1.05 -19.80
N ASP A 183 -1.62 -1.29 -18.88
CA ASP A 183 -2.73 -0.36 -18.60
C ASP A 183 -2.39 0.66 -17.49
N VAL A 184 -1.19 0.61 -16.90
CA VAL A 184 -0.80 1.44 -15.74
C VAL A 184 -0.95 2.93 -16.05
N SER A 185 -0.50 3.41 -17.22
CA SER A 185 -0.63 4.81 -17.60
C SER A 185 -2.10 5.25 -17.70
N THR A 186 -2.95 4.42 -18.32
CA THR A 186 -4.38 4.68 -18.42
C THR A 186 -5.07 4.72 -17.04
N LEU A 187 -4.64 3.85 -16.12
CA LEU A 187 -5.13 3.86 -14.74
C LEU A 187 -4.65 5.11 -13.98
N ASP A 188 -3.42 5.55 -14.19
CA ASP A 188 -2.89 6.76 -13.56
C ASP A 188 -3.60 8.04 -14.05
N GLU A 189 -4.04 8.06 -15.30
CA GLU A 189 -4.85 9.15 -15.89
C GLU A 189 -6.32 9.13 -15.40
N ASN A 190 -6.81 7.98 -14.96
CA ASN A 190 -8.20 7.85 -14.50
C ASN A 190 -8.36 8.48 -13.10
N PRO A 191 -9.35 9.36 -12.88
CA PRO A 191 -9.51 10.10 -11.64
C PRO A 191 -9.71 9.23 -10.40
N VAL A 192 -10.23 8.02 -10.56
CA VAL A 192 -10.45 7.06 -9.47
C VAL A 192 -9.67 5.76 -9.63
N ARG A 193 -8.76 5.68 -10.63
CA ARG A 193 -7.96 4.48 -10.95
C ARG A 193 -8.82 3.23 -11.17
N CYS A 194 -10.04 3.37 -11.69
CA CYS A 194 -10.92 2.26 -12.00
C CYS A 194 -10.75 1.84 -13.46
N PHE A 195 -10.57 0.53 -13.72
CA PHE A 195 -10.36 0.01 -15.06
C PHE A 195 -11.63 0.09 -15.92
N SER A 196 -12.82 -0.09 -15.33
CA SER A 196 -14.10 0.12 -16.01
C SER A 196 -14.42 1.62 -16.09
N LYS A 197 -14.54 2.14 -17.31
CA LYS A 197 -14.90 3.55 -17.55
C LYS A 197 -16.27 3.92 -16.96
N GLN A 198 -17.27 3.05 -17.16
CA GLN A 198 -18.60 3.28 -16.62
C GLN A 198 -18.61 3.32 -15.09
N ALA A 199 -17.93 2.38 -14.45
CA ALA A 199 -17.81 2.39 -12.99
C ALA A 199 -17.03 3.60 -12.48
N ALA A 200 -15.98 4.04 -13.20
CA ALA A 200 -15.21 5.23 -12.86
C ALA A 200 -16.08 6.50 -12.83
N GLU A 201 -16.93 6.69 -13.85
CA GLU A 201 -17.87 7.82 -13.92
C GLU A 201 -18.86 7.80 -12.74
N ALA A 202 -19.41 6.64 -12.40
CA ALA A 202 -20.31 6.47 -11.27
C ALA A 202 -19.60 6.71 -9.92
N MET A 203 -18.34 6.26 -9.76
CA MET A 203 -17.54 6.49 -8.56
C MET A 203 -17.22 7.98 -8.39
N VAL A 204 -16.93 8.71 -9.47
CA VAL A 204 -16.72 10.17 -9.42
C VAL A 204 -17.98 10.88 -8.92
N SER A 205 -19.16 10.53 -9.48
CA SER A 205 -20.44 11.08 -9.05
C SER A 205 -20.72 10.82 -7.56
N GLU A 206 -20.45 9.62 -7.09
CA GLU A 206 -20.62 9.27 -5.66
C GLU A 206 -19.69 10.11 -4.75
N ILE A 207 -18.44 10.35 -5.17
CA ILE A 207 -17.52 11.21 -4.43
C ILE A 207 -18.04 12.66 -4.37
N GLU A 208 -18.57 13.19 -5.48
CA GLU A 208 -19.14 14.55 -5.53
C GLU A 208 -20.36 14.68 -4.60
N ASP A 209 -21.24 13.69 -4.58
CA ASP A 209 -22.43 13.72 -3.71
C ASP A 209 -22.05 13.56 -2.24
N CYS A 210 -21.07 12.71 -1.94
CA CYS A 210 -20.49 12.60 -0.61
C CYS A 210 -19.85 13.93 -0.16
N GLN A 211 -19.13 14.62 -1.03
CA GLN A 211 -18.53 15.92 -0.73
C GLN A 211 -19.59 16.98 -0.41
N LYS A 212 -20.68 17.04 -1.19
CA LYS A 212 -21.82 17.95 -0.93
C LYS A 212 -22.48 17.68 0.41
N SER A 213 -22.55 16.41 0.81
CA SER A 213 -23.13 16.00 2.10
C SER A 213 -22.20 16.21 3.30
N GLY A 214 -20.94 16.58 3.09
CA GLY A 214 -19.95 16.79 4.14
C GLY A 214 -19.47 15.48 4.78
N ASP A 215 -19.37 14.40 4.01
CA ASP A 215 -19.02 13.06 4.49
C ASP A 215 -17.73 12.53 3.82
N THR A 216 -17.36 11.27 4.09
CA THR A 216 -16.17 10.61 3.55
C THR A 216 -16.50 9.21 3.07
N LEU A 217 -15.77 8.71 2.07
CA LEU A 217 -15.95 7.41 1.46
C LEU A 217 -14.74 6.50 1.66
N GLY A 218 -15.03 5.23 1.92
CA GLY A 218 -14.11 4.12 1.78
C GLY A 218 -14.28 3.41 0.44
N GLY A 219 -13.63 2.27 0.30
CA GLY A 219 -13.75 1.44 -0.91
C GLY A 219 -12.79 0.27 -0.90
N VAL A 220 -12.62 -0.34 -2.06
CA VAL A 220 -11.79 -1.54 -2.23
C VAL A 220 -10.84 -1.33 -3.41
N VAL A 221 -9.59 -1.66 -3.21
CA VAL A 221 -8.56 -1.71 -4.24
C VAL A 221 -8.13 -3.16 -4.48
N GLU A 222 -7.74 -3.49 -5.70
CA GLU A 222 -7.19 -4.79 -6.08
C GLU A 222 -5.79 -4.59 -6.65
N THR A 223 -4.82 -5.33 -6.12
CA THR A 223 -3.46 -5.40 -6.64
C THR A 223 -3.26 -6.73 -7.33
N LEU A 224 -2.75 -6.67 -8.56
CA LEU A 224 -2.45 -7.81 -9.41
C LEU A 224 -0.93 -7.93 -9.57
N VAL A 225 -0.41 -9.15 -9.55
CA VAL A 225 1.01 -9.41 -9.82
C VAL A 225 1.13 -10.41 -10.94
N TYR A 226 1.82 -10.02 -11.99
CA TYR A 226 2.07 -10.78 -13.21
C TYR A 226 3.51 -11.31 -13.24
N GLY A 227 3.72 -12.44 -13.87
CA GLY A 227 5.06 -13.03 -14.05
C GLY A 227 5.63 -13.68 -12.79
N LEU A 228 4.79 -14.02 -11.82
CA LEU A 228 5.23 -14.76 -10.64
C LEU A 228 5.62 -16.19 -11.01
N PRO A 229 6.83 -16.66 -10.61
CA PRO A 229 7.14 -18.07 -10.70
C PRO A 229 6.26 -18.88 -9.74
N PRO A 230 5.92 -20.13 -10.06
CA PRO A 230 5.23 -21.02 -9.12
C PRO A 230 6.11 -21.33 -7.91
N GLY A 231 5.48 -21.51 -6.73
CA GLY A 231 6.16 -21.98 -5.53
C GLY A 231 6.84 -20.91 -4.67
N LEU A 232 6.49 -19.63 -4.82
CA LEU A 232 6.82 -18.61 -3.80
C LEU A 232 5.93 -18.81 -2.58
N GLY A 233 6.49 -18.64 -1.39
CA GLY A 233 5.82 -18.98 -0.13
C GLY A 233 5.94 -20.45 0.22
N SER A 234 5.15 -20.94 1.17
CA SER A 234 5.26 -22.32 1.65
C SER A 234 3.93 -22.81 2.26
N TYR A 235 3.66 -24.10 2.09
CA TYR A 235 2.54 -24.77 2.78
C TYR A 235 2.94 -25.33 4.17
N VAL A 236 4.24 -25.34 4.46
CA VAL A 236 4.81 -26.07 5.61
C VAL A 236 4.42 -25.44 6.95
N HIS A 237 4.37 -24.10 7.04
CA HIS A 237 4.02 -23.39 8.26
C HIS A 237 3.21 -22.12 7.95
N TRP A 238 2.35 -21.70 8.88
CA TRP A 238 1.37 -20.64 8.68
C TRP A 238 2.00 -19.27 8.34
N ASP A 239 3.11 -18.92 8.99
CA ASP A 239 3.82 -17.62 8.82
C ASP A 239 4.66 -17.55 7.54
N ARG A 240 4.89 -18.71 6.88
CA ARG A 240 5.59 -18.80 5.60
C ARG A 240 4.64 -18.83 4.40
N LYS A 241 3.34 -18.88 4.63
CA LYS A 241 2.32 -18.78 3.58
C LYS A 241 2.32 -17.41 2.98
N LEU A 242 2.34 -17.32 1.65
CA LEU A 242 2.35 -16.05 0.91
C LEU A 242 1.06 -15.24 1.15
N ASP A 243 -0.10 -15.89 1.20
CA ASP A 243 -1.38 -15.26 1.53
C ASP A 243 -1.40 -14.66 2.95
N SER A 244 -0.82 -15.36 3.93
CA SER A 244 -0.69 -14.90 5.31
C SER A 244 0.18 -13.63 5.39
N GLN A 245 1.31 -13.62 4.68
CA GLN A 245 2.23 -12.47 4.64
C GLN A 245 1.59 -11.27 3.93
N LEU A 246 0.91 -11.49 2.80
CA LEU A 246 0.17 -10.44 2.07
C LEU A 246 -0.95 -9.85 2.94
N ALA A 247 -1.75 -10.70 3.58
CA ALA A 247 -2.83 -10.25 4.44
C ALA A 247 -2.31 -9.39 5.61
N GLY A 248 -1.24 -9.83 6.28
CA GLY A 248 -0.60 -9.07 7.37
C GLY A 248 -0.05 -7.73 6.92
N ALA A 249 0.63 -7.68 5.78
CA ALA A 249 1.21 -6.46 5.24
C ALA A 249 0.13 -5.44 4.83
N LEU A 250 -0.92 -5.88 4.14
CA LEU A 250 -2.02 -5.02 3.72
C LEU A 250 -2.88 -4.56 4.91
N MET A 251 -3.16 -5.43 5.88
CA MET A 251 -3.90 -5.07 7.11
C MET A 251 -3.13 -4.05 7.95
N GLY A 252 -1.80 -3.99 7.82
CA GLY A 252 -0.95 -2.98 8.45
C GLY A 252 -0.98 -1.59 7.81
N ILE A 253 -1.71 -1.39 6.71
CA ILE A 253 -1.92 -0.07 6.09
C ILE A 253 -3.02 0.68 6.86
N GLN A 254 -2.84 1.98 7.06
CA GLN A 254 -3.82 2.83 7.74
C GLN A 254 -5.20 2.71 7.07
N ALA A 255 -6.24 2.63 7.87
CA ALA A 255 -7.65 2.50 7.48
C ALA A 255 -8.05 1.20 6.77
N ILE A 256 -7.16 0.27 6.49
CA ILE A 256 -7.55 -1.05 5.96
C ILE A 256 -8.24 -1.87 7.06
N LYS A 257 -9.37 -2.50 6.71
CA LYS A 257 -10.24 -3.27 7.61
C LYS A 257 -10.57 -4.68 7.09
N GLY A 258 -10.16 -5.00 5.87
CA GLY A 258 -10.35 -6.31 5.28
C GLY A 258 -9.34 -6.57 4.17
N VAL A 259 -8.97 -7.85 4.00
CA VAL A 259 -8.11 -8.33 2.92
C VAL A 259 -8.73 -9.60 2.36
N GLU A 260 -8.73 -9.72 1.03
CA GLU A 260 -9.17 -10.91 0.32
C GLU A 260 -8.09 -11.37 -0.65
N ILE A 261 -7.91 -12.69 -0.77
CA ILE A 261 -7.08 -13.31 -1.80
C ILE A 261 -8.02 -13.91 -2.85
N GLY A 262 -7.84 -13.53 -4.11
CA GLY A 262 -8.74 -13.95 -5.19
C GLY A 262 -10.18 -13.53 -4.93
N ASP A 263 -11.11 -14.48 -5.03
CA ASP A 263 -12.54 -14.24 -4.80
C ASP A 263 -12.94 -14.22 -3.31
N GLY A 264 -12.01 -14.43 -2.39
CA GLY A 264 -12.15 -14.25 -0.95
C GLY A 264 -13.49 -14.70 -0.37
N PHE A 265 -14.28 -13.80 0.18
CA PHE A 265 -15.59 -14.10 0.76
C PHE A 265 -16.61 -14.65 -0.23
N THR A 266 -16.52 -14.28 -1.52
CA THR A 266 -17.39 -14.85 -2.56
C THR A 266 -17.16 -16.34 -2.72
N THR A 267 -15.90 -16.81 -2.63
CA THR A 267 -15.57 -18.24 -2.67
C THR A 267 -16.25 -19.01 -1.54
N ALA A 268 -16.33 -18.43 -0.33
CA ALA A 268 -16.98 -19.05 0.81
C ALA A 268 -18.49 -19.33 0.61
N SER A 269 -19.14 -18.59 -0.28
CA SER A 269 -20.56 -18.78 -0.63
C SER A 269 -20.81 -19.83 -1.72
N ARG A 270 -19.75 -20.34 -2.38
CA ARG A 270 -19.86 -21.33 -3.46
C ARG A 270 -19.84 -22.77 -2.92
N ARG A 271 -20.44 -23.68 -3.68
CA ARG A 271 -20.22 -25.13 -3.48
C ARG A 271 -18.84 -25.51 -3.99
N GLY A 272 -18.18 -26.47 -3.35
CA GLY A 272 -16.80 -26.89 -3.67
C GLY A 272 -16.57 -27.22 -5.15
N SER A 273 -17.52 -27.87 -5.82
CA SER A 273 -17.42 -28.21 -7.24
C SER A 273 -17.33 -27.02 -8.20
N VAL A 274 -17.67 -25.80 -7.73
CA VAL A 274 -17.61 -24.57 -8.53
C VAL A 274 -16.77 -23.48 -7.85
N ALA A 275 -16.13 -23.81 -6.73
CA ALA A 275 -15.30 -22.87 -5.98
C ALA A 275 -13.83 -22.91 -6.40
N HIS A 276 -13.33 -24.08 -6.79
CA HIS A 276 -11.91 -24.31 -7.09
C HIS A 276 -11.60 -24.19 -8.57
N ASP A 277 -10.35 -23.83 -8.87
CA ASP A 277 -9.84 -23.68 -10.21
C ASP A 277 -9.41 -25.04 -10.76
N GLU A 278 -10.15 -25.58 -11.73
CA GLU A 278 -9.81 -26.86 -12.34
C GLU A 278 -8.51 -26.77 -13.13
N ILE A 279 -7.70 -27.83 -13.05
CA ILE A 279 -6.40 -27.92 -13.71
C ILE A 279 -6.56 -28.69 -15.02
N SER A 280 -6.08 -28.11 -16.10
CA SER A 280 -6.10 -28.69 -17.44
C SER A 280 -4.77 -28.37 -18.17
N ARG A 281 -4.66 -28.82 -19.42
CA ARG A 281 -3.58 -28.41 -20.31
C ARG A 281 -4.11 -27.50 -21.40
N ASP A 282 -3.28 -26.55 -21.81
CA ASP A 282 -3.55 -25.75 -23.02
C ASP A 282 -3.12 -26.47 -24.29
N ASN A 283 -3.21 -25.78 -25.44
CA ASN A 283 -2.87 -26.34 -26.75
C ASN A 283 -1.35 -26.63 -26.91
N ASP A 284 -0.51 -25.97 -26.10
CA ASP A 284 0.94 -26.14 -26.10
C ASP A 284 1.38 -27.21 -25.09
N GLY A 285 0.40 -27.84 -24.41
CA GLY A 285 0.64 -28.88 -23.42
C GLY A 285 1.03 -28.36 -22.04
N LEU A 286 1.01 -27.03 -21.83
CA LEU A 286 1.32 -26.41 -20.53
C LEU A 286 0.11 -26.52 -19.58
N VAL A 287 0.42 -26.67 -18.31
CA VAL A 287 -0.60 -26.71 -17.26
C VAL A 287 -1.21 -25.32 -17.09
N LYS A 288 -2.52 -25.24 -17.05
CA LYS A 288 -3.28 -24.01 -16.76
C LYS A 288 -4.43 -24.27 -15.82
N ARG A 289 -4.91 -23.22 -15.19
CA ARG A 289 -6.17 -23.21 -14.43
C ARG A 289 -7.29 -22.62 -15.26
N SER A 290 -8.49 -23.20 -15.14
CA SER A 290 -9.67 -22.78 -15.90
C SER A 290 -10.23 -21.42 -15.44
N THR A 291 -9.97 -21.06 -14.19
CA THR A 291 -10.41 -19.79 -13.56
C THR A 291 -9.31 -19.26 -12.64
N GLY A 292 -9.47 -18.04 -12.14
CA GLY A 292 -8.50 -17.40 -11.21
C GLY A 292 -9.11 -17.13 -9.83
N ARG A 293 -10.01 -17.98 -9.34
CA ARG A 293 -10.76 -17.77 -8.09
C ARG A 293 -9.87 -17.81 -6.86
N ALA A 294 -8.86 -18.68 -6.89
CA ALA A 294 -7.85 -18.78 -5.83
C ALA A 294 -6.92 -17.55 -5.76
N GLY A 295 -6.97 -16.65 -6.76
CA GLY A 295 -6.14 -15.45 -6.79
C GLY A 295 -4.66 -15.73 -6.96
N GLY A 296 -4.28 -16.80 -7.67
CA GLY A 296 -2.88 -17.14 -7.94
C GLY A 296 -2.13 -17.76 -6.76
N ILE A 297 -2.83 -18.13 -5.69
CA ILE A 297 -2.25 -18.76 -4.49
C ILE A 297 -3.03 -20.01 -4.13
N GLU A 298 -2.33 -21.13 -3.97
CA GLU A 298 -2.89 -22.37 -3.46
C GLU A 298 -1.99 -22.91 -2.34
N GLY A 299 -2.59 -23.29 -1.21
CA GLY A 299 -1.86 -23.80 -0.06
C GLY A 299 -0.80 -22.85 0.51
N GLY A 300 -0.91 -21.55 0.25
CA GLY A 300 0.07 -20.54 0.68
C GLY A 300 1.25 -20.36 -0.28
N MET A 301 1.16 -20.92 -1.50
CA MET A 301 2.21 -20.80 -2.52
C MET A 301 1.66 -20.20 -3.80
N SER A 302 2.49 -19.41 -4.50
CA SER A 302 2.16 -18.91 -5.84
C SER A 302 2.02 -20.07 -6.83
N THR A 303 1.09 -19.94 -7.77
CA THR A 303 0.74 -20.99 -8.74
C THR A 303 1.35 -20.78 -10.13
N GLY A 304 1.98 -19.62 -10.36
CA GLY A 304 2.39 -19.18 -11.71
C GLY A 304 1.31 -18.37 -12.44
N GLU A 305 0.06 -18.40 -11.95
CA GLU A 305 -1.03 -17.56 -12.45
C GLU A 305 -0.99 -16.15 -11.85
N VAL A 306 -1.82 -15.25 -12.34
CA VAL A 306 -1.91 -13.88 -11.83
C VAL A 306 -2.32 -13.89 -10.35
N LEU A 307 -1.46 -13.32 -9.50
CA LEU A 307 -1.81 -13.12 -8.09
C LEU A 307 -2.80 -11.96 -7.99
N ARG A 308 -3.87 -12.16 -7.22
CA ARG A 308 -4.92 -11.17 -6.99
C ARG A 308 -5.15 -10.99 -5.50
N VAL A 309 -4.97 -9.77 -5.00
CA VAL A 309 -5.24 -9.44 -3.59
C VAL A 309 -6.01 -8.13 -3.50
N ARG A 310 -7.04 -8.10 -2.66
CA ARG A 310 -7.88 -6.93 -2.40
C ARG A 310 -7.68 -6.41 -0.99
N ALA A 311 -7.77 -5.09 -0.86
CA ALA A 311 -7.76 -4.40 0.43
C ALA A 311 -8.98 -3.48 0.54
N ALA A 312 -9.75 -3.66 1.62
CA ALA A 312 -10.93 -2.85 1.92
C ALA A 312 -10.56 -1.74 2.91
N MET A 313 -10.69 -0.50 2.46
CA MET A 313 -10.43 0.72 3.22
C MET A 313 -11.73 1.28 3.78
N LYS A 314 -11.79 1.53 5.09
CA LYS A 314 -12.90 2.28 5.70
C LYS A 314 -12.86 3.75 5.28
N PRO A 315 -13.99 4.50 5.39
CA PRO A 315 -14.02 5.94 5.24
C PRO A 315 -13.00 6.63 6.15
N ILE A 316 -12.47 7.77 5.71
CA ILE A 316 -11.52 8.56 6.50
C ILE A 316 -12.23 9.09 7.74
N SER A 317 -11.59 8.96 8.90
CA SER A 317 -12.17 9.30 10.20
C SER A 317 -12.25 10.81 10.48
N THR A 318 -11.58 11.64 9.70
CA THR A 318 -11.74 13.09 9.76
C THR A 318 -12.91 13.49 8.85
N VAL A 319 -14.11 13.44 9.41
CA VAL A 319 -15.37 13.72 8.70
C VAL A 319 -15.71 15.21 8.83
N PRO A 320 -15.99 15.95 7.74
CA PRO A 320 -16.42 17.35 7.82
C PRO A 320 -17.67 17.53 8.69
N LYS A 321 -18.61 16.60 8.59
CA LYS A 321 -19.76 16.46 9.50
C LYS A 321 -19.30 15.89 10.83
N ALA A 322 -18.73 16.76 11.68
CA ALA A 322 -18.02 16.36 12.90
C ALA A 322 -18.82 15.40 13.79
N LEU A 323 -18.24 14.26 14.11
CA LEU A 323 -18.80 13.22 14.98
C LEU A 323 -18.75 13.65 16.46
N ALA A 324 -19.63 13.09 17.29
CA ALA A 324 -19.62 13.30 18.72
C ALA A 324 -18.37 12.65 19.36
N THR A 325 -17.79 13.32 20.34
CA THR A 325 -16.64 12.86 21.13
C THR A 325 -16.68 13.50 22.52
N ILE A 326 -15.62 13.34 23.29
CA ILE A 326 -15.39 14.01 24.57
C ILE A 326 -14.19 14.95 24.47
N ASP A 327 -14.17 16.00 25.26
CA ASP A 327 -12.95 16.73 25.56
C ASP A 327 -12.27 16.05 26.75
N VAL A 328 -11.08 15.46 26.54
CA VAL A 328 -10.39 14.68 27.58
C VAL A 328 -9.86 15.55 28.72
N LYS A 329 -9.77 16.89 28.53
CA LYS A 329 -9.35 17.83 29.56
C LYS A 329 -10.50 18.15 30.54
N THR A 330 -11.74 18.26 30.04
CA THR A 330 -12.91 18.62 30.85
C THR A 330 -13.83 17.44 31.18
N GLY A 331 -13.76 16.37 30.39
CA GLY A 331 -14.66 15.21 30.44
C GLY A 331 -16.02 15.47 29.78
N GLU A 332 -16.26 16.65 29.21
CA GLU A 332 -17.54 17.03 28.62
C GLU A 332 -17.74 16.48 27.22
N ALA A 333 -19.00 16.24 26.86
CA ALA A 333 -19.38 15.86 25.50
C ALA A 333 -19.17 17.03 24.53
N THR A 334 -18.59 16.77 23.40
CA THR A 334 -18.25 17.76 22.37
C THR A 334 -18.26 17.18 20.97
N LYS A 335 -17.80 17.93 19.98
CA LYS A 335 -17.56 17.50 18.60
C LYS A 335 -16.06 17.24 18.38
N ALA A 336 -15.78 16.21 17.59
CA ALA A 336 -14.43 15.85 17.23
C ALA A 336 -13.68 17.01 16.56
N HIS A 337 -12.38 17.00 16.74
CA HIS A 337 -11.49 17.99 16.14
C HIS A 337 -11.61 17.98 14.62
N HIS A 338 -11.88 19.17 14.04
CA HIS A 338 -11.94 19.32 12.58
C HIS A 338 -10.54 19.57 12.02
N GLN A 339 -10.15 18.71 11.11
CA GLN A 339 -8.94 18.91 10.29
C GLN A 339 -9.30 18.80 8.81
N ARG A 340 -8.50 19.42 7.95
CA ARG A 340 -8.65 19.22 6.51
C ARG A 340 -8.40 17.76 6.18
N SER A 341 -9.30 17.18 5.39
CA SER A 341 -9.25 15.77 5.00
C SER A 341 -9.64 15.60 3.53
N ASP A 342 -9.27 14.44 2.99
CA ASP A 342 -9.79 13.95 1.72
C ASP A 342 -11.24 13.50 1.90
N VAL A 343 -12.06 13.60 0.88
CA VAL A 343 -13.38 12.95 0.80
C VAL A 343 -13.19 11.45 0.53
N CYS A 344 -12.27 11.13 -0.37
CA CYS A 344 -11.92 9.76 -0.74
C CYS A 344 -10.42 9.63 -0.93
N ALA A 345 -9.80 8.63 -0.29
CA ALA A 345 -8.37 8.31 -0.44
C ALA A 345 -8.14 6.90 -1.02
N VAL A 346 -9.19 6.25 -1.53
CA VAL A 346 -9.13 4.87 -2.04
C VAL A 346 -8.12 4.72 -3.18
N PRO A 347 -8.06 5.58 -4.21
CA PRO A 347 -7.06 5.46 -5.27
C PRO A 347 -5.62 5.53 -4.75
N ALA A 348 -5.36 6.41 -3.78
CA ALA A 348 -4.04 6.51 -3.13
C ALA A 348 -3.70 5.26 -2.29
N ALA A 349 -4.70 4.70 -1.58
CA ALA A 349 -4.52 3.46 -0.83
C ALA A 349 -4.14 2.30 -1.76
N GLY A 350 -4.58 2.31 -3.02
CA GLY A 350 -4.15 1.35 -4.05
C GLY A 350 -2.64 1.38 -4.28
N ILE A 351 -2.03 2.56 -4.42
CA ILE A 351 -0.58 2.70 -4.61
C ILE A 351 0.18 2.23 -3.37
N VAL A 352 -0.36 2.49 -2.17
CA VAL A 352 0.23 1.97 -0.93
C VAL A 352 0.11 0.44 -0.86
N ALA A 353 -1.01 -0.12 -1.28
CA ALA A 353 -1.21 -1.57 -1.34
C ALA A 353 -0.24 -2.22 -2.35
N GLU A 354 -0.06 -1.62 -3.53
CA GLU A 354 0.92 -2.05 -4.54
C GLU A 354 2.34 -2.11 -3.95
N ALA A 355 2.76 -1.06 -3.22
CA ALA A 355 4.05 -1.00 -2.56
C ALA A 355 4.23 -2.10 -1.49
N MET A 356 3.20 -2.35 -0.67
CA MET A 356 3.26 -3.39 0.35
C MET A 356 3.28 -4.79 -0.25
N VAL A 357 2.52 -5.03 -1.31
CA VAL A 357 2.56 -6.29 -2.07
C VAL A 357 3.94 -6.50 -2.70
N ALA A 358 4.54 -5.46 -3.29
CA ALA A 358 5.89 -5.52 -3.85
C ALA A 358 6.93 -5.94 -2.80
N LEU A 359 6.89 -5.38 -1.60
CA LEU A 359 7.80 -5.73 -0.50
C LEU A 359 7.64 -7.19 -0.07
N VAL A 360 6.41 -7.71 0.04
CA VAL A 360 6.14 -9.10 0.39
C VAL A 360 6.62 -10.06 -0.70
N VAL A 361 6.30 -9.76 -1.96
CA VAL A 361 6.71 -10.58 -3.10
C VAL A 361 8.23 -10.58 -3.25
N ALA A 362 8.90 -9.42 -3.11
CA ALA A 362 10.36 -9.34 -3.14
C ALA A 362 11.00 -10.19 -2.04
N ASN A 363 10.45 -10.15 -0.82
CA ASN A 363 10.93 -11.02 0.25
C ASN A 363 10.75 -12.51 -0.07
N ALA A 364 9.60 -12.91 -0.63
CA ALA A 364 9.35 -14.30 -1.02
C ALA A 364 10.29 -14.78 -2.15
N VAL A 365 10.59 -13.90 -3.11
CA VAL A 365 11.58 -14.14 -4.18
C VAL A 365 12.97 -14.35 -3.59
N LEU A 366 13.40 -13.47 -2.70
CA LEU A 366 14.71 -13.56 -2.04
C LEU A 366 14.82 -14.76 -1.10
N GLU A 367 13.74 -15.14 -0.41
CA GLU A 367 13.72 -16.35 0.40
C GLU A 367 13.91 -17.61 -0.44
N LYS A 368 13.29 -17.67 -1.62
CA LYS A 368 13.34 -18.85 -2.48
C LYS A 368 14.62 -18.94 -3.32
N PHE A 369 15.06 -17.84 -3.90
CA PHE A 369 16.15 -17.83 -4.88
C PHE A 369 17.47 -17.28 -4.33
N GLY A 370 17.41 -16.45 -3.26
CA GLY A 370 18.60 -15.83 -2.67
C GLY A 370 19.37 -14.96 -3.66
N GLY A 371 20.66 -14.80 -3.40
CA GLY A 371 21.60 -14.07 -4.24
C GLY A 371 21.95 -12.69 -3.67
N ASP A 372 23.25 -12.35 -3.75
CA ASP A 372 23.77 -11.05 -3.34
C ASP A 372 23.66 -10.00 -4.46
N SER A 373 23.30 -10.43 -5.67
CA SER A 373 23.06 -9.57 -6.83
C SER A 373 21.81 -9.97 -7.61
N VAL A 374 21.21 -9.01 -8.33
CA VAL A 374 20.05 -9.26 -9.22
C VAL A 374 20.38 -10.34 -10.26
N THR A 375 21.61 -10.34 -10.79
CA THR A 375 22.06 -11.34 -11.77
C THR A 375 22.07 -12.73 -11.16
N GLU A 376 22.52 -12.85 -9.93
CA GLU A 376 22.54 -14.14 -9.22
C GLU A 376 21.14 -14.63 -8.92
N THR A 377 20.27 -13.78 -8.38
CA THR A 377 18.86 -14.13 -8.12
C THR A 377 18.16 -14.58 -9.41
N ARG A 378 18.36 -13.85 -10.51
CA ARG A 378 17.80 -14.22 -11.82
C ARG A 378 18.29 -15.59 -12.29
N ARG A 379 19.61 -15.85 -12.22
CA ARG A 379 20.18 -17.16 -12.56
C ARG A 379 19.55 -18.28 -11.76
N ASN A 380 19.39 -18.10 -10.45
CA ASN A 380 18.82 -19.09 -9.56
C ASN A 380 17.32 -19.33 -9.87
N MET A 381 16.57 -18.25 -10.19
CA MET A 381 15.18 -18.36 -10.61
C MET A 381 15.04 -19.11 -11.94
N VAL A 382 15.84 -18.79 -12.94
CA VAL A 382 15.82 -19.48 -14.25
C VAL A 382 16.16 -20.96 -14.07
N SER A 383 17.23 -21.29 -13.32
CA SER A 383 17.61 -22.67 -13.04
C SER A 383 16.51 -23.46 -12.34
N TYR A 384 15.78 -22.82 -11.41
CA TYR A 384 14.61 -23.44 -10.77
C TYR A 384 13.49 -23.73 -11.77
N LEU A 385 13.13 -22.76 -12.62
CA LEU A 385 12.08 -22.93 -13.63
C LEU A 385 12.42 -24.04 -14.64
N GLU A 386 13.68 -24.11 -15.08
CA GLU A 386 14.18 -25.17 -15.95
C GLU A 386 14.12 -26.54 -15.28
N SER A 387 14.30 -26.61 -13.96
CA SER A 387 14.27 -27.88 -13.19
C SER A 387 12.86 -28.44 -12.96
N ILE A 388 11.81 -27.67 -13.24
CA ILE A 388 10.43 -28.15 -13.13
C ILE A 388 10.21 -29.24 -14.20
N PRO A 389 9.73 -30.44 -13.82
CA PRO A 389 9.44 -31.49 -14.79
C PRO A 389 8.48 -31.00 -15.88
N ASP A 390 8.73 -31.37 -17.13
CA ASP A 390 7.94 -30.88 -18.28
C ASP A 390 6.44 -31.12 -18.13
N VAL A 391 6.06 -32.23 -17.48
CA VAL A 391 4.66 -32.57 -17.20
C VAL A 391 3.99 -31.63 -16.20
N LEU A 392 4.76 -30.80 -15.46
CA LEU A 392 4.27 -29.85 -14.47
C LEU A 392 4.44 -28.38 -14.90
N LYS A 393 5.06 -28.13 -16.07
CA LYS A 393 5.26 -26.77 -16.55
C LYS A 393 3.93 -26.06 -16.85
N SER A 394 3.84 -24.81 -16.45
CA SER A 394 2.73 -23.89 -16.72
C SER A 394 3.22 -22.68 -17.48
N ALA A 395 2.34 -21.85 -18.01
CA ALA A 395 2.72 -20.63 -18.74
C ALA A 395 3.54 -19.63 -17.88
N GLY A 396 3.50 -19.74 -16.55
CA GLY A 396 4.32 -18.96 -15.60
C GLY A 396 5.59 -19.66 -15.12
N SER A 397 5.95 -20.80 -15.71
CA SER A 397 7.14 -21.58 -15.35
C SER A 397 8.24 -21.50 -16.41
#